data_2331728c410ba9abe42fe4cde9b90400
#
_entry.id   2331728c410ba9abe42fe4cde9b90400
#
_cell.length_a   1.000
_cell.length_b   1.000
_cell.length_c   1.000
_cell.angle_alpha   90.00
_cell.angle_beta   90.00
_cell.angle_gamma   90.00
#
_symmetry.space_group_name_H-M   'P 1'
#
loop_
_entity.id
_entity.type
_entity.pdbx_description
1 polymer ?
#
loop_
_entity_poly.entity_id
_entity_poly.type
_entity_poly.pdbx_seq_one_letter_code
_entity_poly.pdbx_strand_id
1 'polypeptide(L)'
;MSANLDMSIDVKELHRRVLENKKRVSEYVKNLYEIYKKIISENNLPDKSERIVIDIPNSISIILYREPSKEAYRELFLRALQFLKLEYAIYEVLEARLGKLKDYGFKAMVRYFSDVPSLVVINLDSTKK
;
A
#
# COMPACT_ATOMS: atom_id res chain seq x y z
N MET A 1 15.91 6.51 -9.31
CA MET A 1 14.54 6.29 -8.89
C MET A 1 13.59 6.83 -9.94
N SER A 2 12.72 6.01 -10.43
CA SER A 2 11.77 6.44 -11.44
C SER A 2 10.81 7.48 -10.85
N ALA A 3 10.49 8.48 -11.64
CA ALA A 3 9.46 9.43 -11.28
C ALA A 3 8.12 8.69 -11.30
N ASN A 4 7.49 8.53 -10.17
CA ASN A 4 6.19 7.89 -10.06
C ASN A 4 5.10 8.89 -10.45
N LEU A 5 5.08 9.25 -11.73
CA LEU A 5 4.20 10.28 -12.24
C LEU A 5 3.66 9.88 -13.62
N ASP A 6 2.34 9.81 -13.75
CA ASP A 6 1.67 9.72 -15.03
C ASP A 6 1.14 11.11 -15.38
N MET A 7 1.60 11.68 -16.49
CA MET A 7 1.18 13.03 -16.90
C MET A 7 -0.20 13.03 -17.57
N SER A 8 -0.58 11.91 -18.18
CA SER A 8 -1.88 11.83 -18.85
C SER A 8 -2.31 10.38 -18.93
N ILE A 9 -3.28 10.00 -18.14
CA ILE A 9 -3.86 8.66 -18.15
C ILE A 9 -5.38 8.80 -18.21
N ASP A 10 -6.04 7.91 -18.94
CA ASP A 10 -7.49 7.88 -18.95
C ASP A 10 -8.01 7.53 -17.55
N VAL A 11 -9.02 8.25 -17.09
CA VAL A 11 -9.66 7.94 -15.79
C VAL A 11 -10.18 6.51 -15.78
N LYS A 12 -10.70 6.02 -16.90
CA LYS A 12 -11.17 4.65 -17.03
C LYS A 12 -10.04 3.64 -16.81
N GLU A 13 -8.87 3.91 -17.39
CA GLU A 13 -7.69 3.05 -17.22
C GLU A 13 -7.17 3.10 -15.78
N LEU A 14 -7.15 4.28 -15.19
CA LEU A 14 -6.76 4.43 -13.79
C LEU A 14 -7.70 3.65 -12.87
N HIS A 15 -8.99 3.73 -13.12
CA HIS A 15 -9.99 2.97 -12.36
C HIS A 15 -9.73 1.46 -12.47
N ARG A 16 -9.42 0.97 -13.66
CA ARG A 16 -9.11 -0.44 -13.89
C ARG A 16 -7.89 -0.88 -13.09
N ARG A 17 -6.84 -0.07 -13.08
CA ARG A 17 -5.62 -0.35 -12.31
C ARG A 17 -5.88 -0.39 -10.82
N VAL A 18 -6.72 0.53 -10.33
CA VAL A 18 -7.10 0.56 -8.91
C VAL A 18 -7.81 -0.73 -8.52
N LEU A 19 -8.71 -1.22 -9.34
CA LEU A 19 -9.41 -2.48 -9.09
C LEU A 19 -8.45 -3.67 -9.05
N GLU A 20 -7.53 -3.73 -9.98
CA GLU A 20 -6.51 -4.80 -10.00
C GLU A 20 -5.62 -4.75 -8.78
N ASN A 21 -5.15 -3.56 -8.41
CA ASN A 21 -4.29 -3.39 -7.24
C ASN A 21 -5.02 -3.72 -5.94
N LYS A 22 -6.28 -3.35 -5.84
CA LYS A 22 -7.12 -3.68 -4.68
C LYS A 22 -7.20 -5.19 -4.50
N LYS A 23 -7.42 -5.92 -5.58
CA LYS A 23 -7.47 -7.39 -5.55
C LYS A 23 -6.13 -7.98 -5.13
N ARG A 24 -5.04 -7.43 -5.66
CA ARG A 24 -3.69 -7.88 -5.33
C ARG A 24 -3.37 -7.69 -3.86
N VAL A 25 -3.78 -6.57 -3.27
CA VAL A 25 -3.59 -6.32 -1.83
C VAL A 25 -4.31 -7.37 -1.01
N SER A 26 -5.54 -7.75 -1.38
CA SER A 26 -6.28 -8.80 -0.69
C SER A 26 -5.53 -10.13 -0.70
N GLU A 27 -4.91 -10.47 -1.82
CA GLU A 27 -4.10 -11.67 -1.94
C GLU A 27 -2.83 -11.60 -1.08
N TYR A 28 -2.19 -10.44 -1.04
CA TYR A 28 -1.02 -10.23 -0.19
C TYR A 28 -1.35 -10.40 1.29
N VAL A 29 -2.51 -9.95 1.74
CA VAL A 29 -2.93 -10.13 3.13
C VAL A 29 -3.03 -11.62 3.46
N LYS A 30 -3.62 -12.41 2.58
CA LYS A 30 -3.72 -13.87 2.78
C LYS A 30 -2.34 -14.50 2.86
N ASN A 31 -1.46 -14.16 1.91
CA ASN A 31 -0.10 -14.70 1.86
C ASN A 31 0.71 -14.31 3.10
N LEU A 32 0.53 -13.09 3.57
CA LEU A 32 1.22 -12.61 4.76
C LEU A 32 0.84 -13.44 5.98
N TYR A 33 -0.43 -13.77 6.13
CA TYR A 33 -0.92 -14.63 7.22
C TYR A 33 -0.29 -16.02 7.17
N GLU A 34 -0.24 -16.61 5.98
CA GLU A 34 0.35 -17.94 5.79
C GLU A 34 1.84 -17.93 6.15
N ILE A 35 2.56 -16.92 5.69
CA ILE A 35 3.99 -16.77 5.96
C ILE A 35 4.23 -16.62 7.45
N TYR A 36 3.46 -15.77 8.12
CA TYR A 36 3.60 -15.55 9.56
C TYR A 36 3.40 -16.84 10.35
N LYS A 37 2.31 -17.55 10.07
CA LYS A 37 2.01 -18.83 10.74
C LYS A 37 3.15 -19.84 10.55
N LYS A 38 3.68 -19.91 9.34
CA LYS A 38 4.77 -20.83 9.00
C LYS A 38 6.03 -20.49 9.77
N ILE A 39 6.41 -19.22 9.82
CA ILE A 39 7.60 -18.78 10.55
C ILE A 39 7.49 -19.13 12.03
N ILE A 40 6.35 -18.84 12.65
CA ILE A 40 6.16 -19.07 14.08
C ILE A 40 6.14 -20.56 14.40
N SER A 41 5.54 -21.40 13.54
CA SER A 41 5.40 -22.82 13.79
C SER A 41 6.67 -23.64 13.47
N GLU A 42 7.46 -23.22 12.50
CA GLU A 42 8.60 -23.99 12.02
C GLU A 42 9.94 -23.59 12.65
N ASN A 43 10.01 -22.44 13.28
CA ASN A 43 11.25 -21.95 13.88
C ASN A 43 11.17 -21.95 15.39
N ASN A 44 12.24 -22.42 16.02
CA ASN A 44 12.34 -22.41 17.46
C ASN A 44 12.87 -21.06 17.93
N LEU A 45 11.97 -20.08 18.02
CA LEU A 45 12.32 -18.71 18.33
C LEU A 45 12.12 -18.39 19.82
N PRO A 46 12.98 -17.56 20.40
CA PRO A 46 12.71 -17.04 21.74
C PRO A 46 11.47 -16.16 21.71
N ASP A 47 10.81 -16.00 22.85
CA ASP A 47 9.60 -15.16 22.93
C ASP A 47 9.92 -13.70 22.68
N LYS A 48 11.04 -13.22 23.23
CA LYS A 48 11.43 -11.81 23.13
C LYS A 48 12.89 -11.65 22.78
N SER A 49 13.21 -10.52 22.19
CA SER A 49 14.58 -10.08 21.93
C SER A 49 14.68 -8.59 22.22
N GLU A 50 15.90 -8.07 22.26
CA GLU A 50 16.11 -6.66 22.58
C GLU A 50 15.50 -5.77 21.50
N ARG A 51 14.64 -4.86 21.94
CA ARG A 51 13.92 -3.92 21.07
C ARG A 51 14.46 -2.52 21.32
N ILE A 52 14.92 -1.88 20.25
CA ILE A 52 15.48 -0.53 20.29
C ILE A 52 14.61 0.37 19.43
N VAL A 53 14.17 1.49 19.99
CA VAL A 53 13.39 2.49 19.26
C VAL A 53 14.33 3.65 18.94
N ILE A 54 14.44 3.96 17.65
CA ILE A 54 15.25 5.08 17.17
C ILE A 54 14.31 6.17 16.68
N ASP A 55 14.25 7.28 17.40
CA ASP A 55 13.40 8.41 17.02
C ASP A 55 14.10 9.29 16.02
N ILE A 56 13.42 9.57 14.91
CA ILE A 56 13.92 10.50 13.92
C ILE A 56 13.17 11.81 14.12
N PRO A 57 13.88 12.94 14.39
CA PRO A 57 13.22 14.21 14.65
C PRO A 57 12.24 14.59 13.53
N ASN A 58 11.02 14.98 13.92
CA ASN A 58 9.96 15.40 13.00
C ASN A 58 9.54 14.33 12.01
N SER A 59 9.74 13.06 12.34
CA SER A 59 9.43 11.96 11.45
C SER A 59 8.97 10.73 12.26
N ILE A 60 8.99 9.57 11.62
CA ILE A 60 8.60 8.31 12.23
C ILE A 60 9.75 7.72 13.04
N SER A 61 9.42 6.78 13.92
CA SER A 61 10.42 6.00 14.65
C SER A 61 10.78 4.75 13.87
N ILE A 62 12.05 4.35 13.99
CA ILE A 62 12.55 3.08 13.46
C ILE A 62 12.67 2.11 14.62
N ILE A 63 12.16 0.91 14.43
CA ILE A 63 12.25 -0.15 15.43
C ILE A 63 13.31 -1.15 14.98
N LEU A 64 14.23 -1.47 15.89
CA LEU A 64 15.31 -2.42 15.64
C LEU A 64 15.25 -3.52 16.68
N TYR A 65 15.22 -4.76 16.22
CA TYR A 65 15.38 -5.94 17.07
C TYR A 65 16.76 -6.56 16.80
N ARG A 66 17.48 -6.87 17.87
CA ARG A 66 18.84 -7.41 17.71
C ARG A 66 18.89 -8.84 17.17
N GLU A 67 17.84 -9.60 17.44
CA GLU A 67 17.73 -10.97 16.96
C GLU A 67 16.29 -11.34 16.70
N PRO A 68 16.05 -12.36 15.88
CA PRO A 68 14.70 -12.84 15.64
C PRO A 68 14.04 -13.34 16.92
N SER A 69 12.77 -13.01 17.09
CA SER A 69 11.96 -13.48 18.22
C SER A 69 10.50 -13.52 17.78
N LYS A 70 9.66 -14.20 18.55
CA LYS A 70 8.22 -14.21 18.28
C LYS A 70 7.66 -12.80 18.31
N GLU A 71 8.12 -11.99 19.26
CA GLU A 71 7.72 -10.59 19.39
C GLU A 71 8.11 -9.78 18.16
N ALA A 72 9.34 -9.96 17.67
CA ALA A 72 9.82 -9.22 16.49
C ALA A 72 9.00 -9.56 15.24
N TYR A 73 8.75 -10.84 15.00
CA TYR A 73 7.95 -11.25 13.85
C TYR A 73 6.50 -10.82 13.98
N ARG A 74 5.96 -10.82 15.18
CA ARG A 74 4.61 -10.33 15.41
C ARG A 74 4.49 -8.84 15.08
N GLU A 75 5.45 -8.04 15.52
CA GLU A 75 5.45 -6.60 15.24
C GLU A 75 5.61 -6.36 13.73
N LEU A 76 6.53 -7.07 13.10
CA LEU A 76 6.74 -6.98 11.65
C LEU A 76 5.44 -7.31 10.89
N PHE A 77 4.80 -8.40 11.26
CA PHE A 77 3.54 -8.83 10.63
C PHE A 77 2.44 -7.78 10.83
N LEU A 78 2.26 -7.28 12.07
CA LEU A 78 1.21 -6.31 12.34
C LEU A 78 1.41 -5.00 11.59
N ARG A 79 2.66 -4.54 11.47
CA ARG A 79 2.95 -3.31 10.73
C ARG A 79 2.73 -3.50 9.23
N ALA A 80 3.15 -4.63 8.69
CA ALA A 80 2.90 -4.93 7.29
C ALA A 80 1.40 -5.02 7.01
N LEU A 81 0.64 -5.64 7.91
CA LEU A 81 -0.80 -5.74 7.78
C LEU A 81 -1.48 -4.37 7.84
N GLN A 82 -1.05 -3.50 8.75
CA GLN A 82 -1.58 -2.13 8.83
C GLN A 82 -1.35 -1.36 7.54
N PHE A 83 -0.17 -1.50 6.96
CA PHE A 83 0.17 -0.83 5.70
C PHE A 83 -0.72 -1.32 4.55
N LEU A 84 -0.92 -2.64 4.46
CA LEU A 84 -1.78 -3.22 3.43
C LEU A 84 -3.25 -2.80 3.60
N LYS A 85 -3.72 -2.69 4.84
CA LYS A 85 -5.07 -2.20 5.13
C LYS A 85 -5.24 -0.75 4.69
N LEU A 86 -4.22 0.07 4.91
CA LEU A 86 -4.25 1.46 4.47
C LEU A 86 -4.29 1.55 2.94
N GLU A 87 -3.45 0.77 2.26
CA GLU A 87 -3.48 0.68 0.81
C GLU A 87 -4.86 0.30 0.29
N TYR A 88 -5.44 -0.73 0.88
CA TYR A 88 -6.76 -1.20 0.49
C TYR A 88 -7.82 -0.11 0.64
N ALA A 89 -7.78 0.62 1.75
CA ALA A 89 -8.71 1.72 2.00
C ALA A 89 -8.56 2.84 0.95
N ILE A 90 -7.33 3.16 0.57
CA ILE A 90 -7.08 4.15 -0.48
C ILE A 90 -7.70 3.69 -1.80
N TYR A 91 -7.48 2.43 -2.18
CA TYR A 91 -8.05 1.89 -3.41
C TYR A 91 -9.59 1.87 -3.38
N GLU A 92 -10.20 1.58 -2.23
CA GLU A 92 -11.66 1.62 -2.10
C GLU A 92 -12.22 3.01 -2.36
N VAL A 93 -11.59 4.03 -1.79
CA VAL A 93 -12.02 5.42 -1.99
C VAL A 93 -11.84 5.82 -3.46
N LEU A 94 -10.70 5.48 -4.04
CA LEU A 94 -10.43 5.80 -5.44
C LEU A 94 -11.39 5.07 -6.38
N GLU A 95 -11.67 3.82 -6.11
CA GLU A 95 -12.64 3.04 -6.91
C GLU A 95 -13.99 3.74 -6.95
N ALA A 96 -14.49 4.15 -5.78
CA ALA A 96 -15.79 4.82 -5.70
C ALA A 96 -15.79 6.16 -6.43
N ARG A 97 -14.73 6.95 -6.27
CA ARG A 97 -14.64 8.28 -6.88
C ARG A 97 -14.44 8.22 -8.39
N LEU A 98 -13.49 7.40 -8.83
CA LEU A 98 -13.18 7.28 -10.25
C LEU A 98 -14.28 6.55 -11.01
N GLY A 99 -14.99 5.65 -10.35
CA GLY A 99 -16.10 4.93 -10.96
C GLY A 99 -17.20 5.85 -11.46
N LYS A 100 -17.38 6.99 -10.84
CA LYS A 100 -18.38 7.99 -11.25
C LYS A 100 -17.95 8.79 -12.48
N LEU A 101 -16.65 8.78 -12.80
CA LEU A 101 -16.08 9.63 -13.85
C LEU A 101 -15.49 8.84 -15.01
N LYS A 102 -15.42 7.53 -14.91
CA LYS A 102 -14.65 6.69 -15.84
C LYS A 102 -15.19 6.69 -17.28
N ASP A 103 -16.47 6.97 -17.46
CA ASP A 103 -17.12 6.87 -18.77
C ASP A 103 -17.20 8.21 -19.52
N TYR A 104 -16.63 9.27 -18.95
CA TYR A 104 -16.67 10.61 -19.54
C TYR A 104 -15.47 10.92 -20.44
N GLY A 105 -14.49 10.03 -20.52
CA GLY A 105 -13.32 10.26 -21.34
C GLY A 105 -12.31 11.24 -20.76
N PHE A 106 -12.40 11.52 -19.46
CA PHE A 106 -11.47 12.44 -18.80
C PHE A 106 -10.06 11.86 -18.72
N LYS A 107 -9.09 12.76 -18.72
CA LYS A 107 -7.69 12.44 -18.48
C LYS A 107 -7.32 12.86 -17.07
N ALA A 108 -6.31 12.20 -16.51
CA ALA A 108 -5.82 12.53 -15.18
C ALA A 108 -4.29 12.60 -15.17
N MET A 109 -3.77 13.41 -14.29
CA MET A 109 -2.38 13.42 -13.92
C MET A 109 -2.30 12.75 -12.54
N VAL A 110 -1.41 11.78 -12.38
CA VAL A 110 -1.35 10.98 -11.15
C VAL A 110 0.08 10.93 -10.64
N ARG A 111 0.25 11.24 -9.38
CA ARG A 111 1.50 10.99 -8.67
C ARG A 111 1.33 9.77 -7.79
N TYR A 112 2.32 8.89 -7.80
CA TYR A 112 2.29 7.65 -7.03
C TYR A 112 3.33 7.69 -5.92
N PHE A 113 3.01 7.00 -4.83
CA PHE A 113 3.97 6.64 -3.82
C PHE A 113 3.97 5.12 -3.75
N SER A 114 5.05 4.49 -4.24
CA SER A 114 5.16 3.03 -4.26
C SER A 114 3.93 2.36 -4.91
N ASP A 115 3.58 2.79 -6.12
CA ASP A 115 2.44 2.31 -6.91
C ASP A 115 1.05 2.69 -6.38
N VAL A 116 0.99 3.37 -5.24
CA VAL A 116 -0.29 3.85 -4.68
C VAL A 116 -0.49 5.30 -5.09
N PRO A 117 -1.60 5.65 -5.75
CA PRO A 117 -1.85 7.05 -6.09
C PRO A 117 -1.91 7.92 -4.83
N SER A 118 -1.10 8.97 -4.80
CA SER A 118 -1.07 9.92 -3.68
C SER A 118 -1.67 11.26 -4.04
N LEU A 119 -1.74 11.56 -5.33
CA LEU A 119 -2.35 12.79 -5.82
C LEU A 119 -2.92 12.51 -7.21
N VAL A 120 -4.17 12.86 -7.41
CA VAL A 120 -4.84 12.69 -8.71
C VAL A 120 -5.44 14.03 -9.10
N VAL A 121 -5.05 14.54 -10.26
CA VAL A 121 -5.61 15.76 -10.83
C VAL A 121 -6.38 15.38 -12.08
N ILE A 122 -7.68 15.55 -12.05
CA ILE A 122 -8.55 15.18 -13.16
C ILE A 122 -8.79 16.40 -14.04
N ASN A 123 -8.46 16.27 -15.31
CA ASN A 123 -8.72 17.33 -16.28
C ASN A 123 -10.09 17.10 -16.92
N LEU A 124 -11.08 17.82 -16.44
CA LEU A 124 -12.45 17.70 -16.92
C LEU A 124 -12.64 18.26 -18.31
N ASP A 125 -11.69 19.08 -18.77
CA ASP A 125 -11.76 19.69 -20.10
C ASP A 125 -11.14 18.85 -21.19
N SER A 126 -10.48 17.76 -20.85
CA SER A 126 -9.76 16.92 -21.82
C SER A 126 -10.68 16.26 -22.84
N THR A 127 -11.98 16.21 -22.58
CA THR A 127 -12.97 15.62 -23.48
C THR A 127 -13.39 16.57 -24.61
N LYS A 128 -13.01 17.83 -24.54
CA LYS A 128 -13.49 18.86 -25.47
C LYS A 128 -12.78 18.92 -26.81
N LYS A 129 -11.99 17.94 -27.09
CA LYS A 129 -11.29 17.90 -28.37
C LYS A 129 -12.01 17.04 -29.41
#